data_5c528155afdcd7373ae2904f982dcf95
#
_entry.id   5c528155afdcd7373ae2904f982dcf95
#
_cell.length_a   1.000
_cell.length_b   1.000
_cell.length_c   1.000
_cell.angle_alpha   90.00
_cell.angle_beta   90.00
_cell.angle_gamma   90.00
#
_symmetry.space_group_name_H-M   'P 1'
#
loop_
_entity.id
_entity.type
_entity.pdbx_description
1 polymer ?
#
loop_
_entity_poly.entity_id
_entity_poly.type
_entity_poly.pdbx_seq_one_letter_code
_entity_poly.pdbx_strand_id
1 'polypeptide(L)'
;MAKEHTIHEKAERIRDVIRYIRRFKNALVIIYMDDTLIDSPYFLSHIKDICLIHESGQKVIMVPGAGKRIDEVLNASKIPWAFYNNCRITGPEAMPLIKMAAFDVSNQIMTAFAGEKKTAVIGNWVRARGKGVVDGFDYATTGEIDKLQVDAITTVLDNGFIPIFPCIGWSVTGKPYNISSKQLAQQIATHLKADKLFYLIPGAEINRKTFTIPEKIGLSPEGTVPAMNLSELDEFIEANIYEITERSLAYDSEIIKTSNRSEVLFEMQKTVFSILNMAKDACESGVTRVHILNGSLDGTIPCEIFSDLGSGTMIYSNNYGRIRDMTREDIPAVLNVMKPFVDTGILLPRTKQMLHEELSNYIVYEIDGAVRACASLKEYKDGQMEIAGVAVDKTYSHTGIGPKLVEHLIKRAKEKHAKKIFLLTTRTADWFENLGFIPGDINDISEERKKLWTPERGSKVLYYSKH
;
A
#
# COMPACT_ATOMS: atom_id res chain seq x y z
N MET A 1 -34.66 11.72 8.66
CA MET A 1 -34.03 10.72 7.74
C MET A 1 -32.73 11.25 7.07
N ALA A 2 -32.75 12.25 6.14
CA ALA A 2 -31.49 12.72 5.50
C ALA A 2 -30.45 13.27 6.50
N LYS A 3 -30.86 14.09 7.47
CA LYS A 3 -29.98 14.67 8.50
C LYS A 3 -29.43 13.60 9.45
N GLU A 4 -30.19 12.59 9.80
CA GLU A 4 -29.74 11.46 10.63
C GLU A 4 -28.76 10.58 9.89
N HIS A 5 -28.97 10.33 8.60
CA HIS A 5 -28.02 9.59 7.74
C HIS A 5 -26.67 10.31 7.66
N THR A 6 -26.69 11.63 7.45
CA THR A 6 -25.47 12.45 7.41
C THR A 6 -24.73 12.47 8.77
N ILE A 7 -25.45 12.49 9.90
CA ILE A 7 -24.82 12.41 11.24
C ILE A 7 -24.21 11.03 11.46
N HIS A 8 -24.91 9.98 11.07
CA HIS A 8 -24.41 8.60 11.20
C HIS A 8 -23.11 8.38 10.39
N GLU A 9 -23.08 8.79 9.13
CA GLU A 9 -21.89 8.69 8.28
C GLU A 9 -20.68 9.45 8.87
N LYS A 10 -20.91 10.69 9.34
CA LYS A 10 -19.86 11.47 10.00
C LYS A 10 -19.35 10.79 11.27
N ALA A 11 -20.27 10.24 12.07
CA ALA A 11 -19.92 9.54 13.30
C ALA A 11 -19.10 8.26 13.01
N GLU A 12 -19.44 7.49 11.98
CA GLU A 12 -18.68 6.30 11.59
C GLU A 12 -17.27 6.67 11.13
N ARG A 13 -17.09 7.69 10.30
CA ARG A 13 -15.73 8.18 9.91
C ARG A 13 -14.89 8.57 11.13
N ILE A 14 -15.47 9.26 12.08
CA ILE A 14 -14.76 9.64 13.33
C ILE A 14 -14.39 8.40 14.14
N ARG A 15 -15.31 7.42 14.25
CA ARG A 15 -15.02 6.15 14.94
C ARG A 15 -13.91 5.37 14.26
N ASP A 16 -13.87 5.34 12.94
CA ASP A 16 -12.82 4.67 12.17
C ASP A 16 -11.45 5.31 12.41
N VAL A 17 -11.37 6.64 12.39
CA VAL A 17 -10.13 7.36 12.75
C VAL A 17 -9.68 7.03 14.17
N ILE A 18 -10.60 7.01 15.15
CA ILE A 18 -10.27 6.69 16.55
C ILE A 18 -9.81 5.23 16.68
N ARG A 19 -10.46 4.27 15.98
CA ARG A 19 -10.04 2.87 15.95
C ARG A 19 -8.65 2.73 15.36
N TYR A 20 -8.37 3.43 14.26
CA TYR A 20 -7.06 3.44 13.63
C TYR A 20 -5.97 3.96 14.58
N ILE A 21 -6.17 5.12 15.22
CA ILE A 21 -5.23 5.70 16.17
C ILE A 21 -4.92 4.72 17.32
N ARG A 22 -5.96 4.08 17.88
CA ARG A 22 -5.78 3.10 18.96
C ARG A 22 -4.98 1.87 18.52
N ARG A 23 -5.23 1.40 17.30
CA ARG A 23 -4.59 0.20 16.75
C ARG A 23 -3.11 0.43 16.45
N PHE A 24 -2.78 1.58 15.89
CA PHE A 24 -1.41 1.91 15.47
C PHE A 24 -0.63 2.72 16.51
N LYS A 25 -1.11 2.78 17.74
CA LYS A 25 -0.34 3.36 18.85
C LYS A 25 0.99 2.61 18.99
N ASN A 26 2.11 3.36 19.05
CA ASN A 26 3.48 2.87 19.06
C ASN A 26 3.98 2.23 17.74
N ALA A 27 3.17 2.19 16.67
CA ALA A 27 3.63 1.75 15.36
C ALA A 27 4.79 2.61 14.87
N LEU A 28 5.77 2.02 14.21
CA LEU A 28 6.90 2.71 13.61
C LEU A 28 6.60 3.04 12.14
N VAL A 29 6.70 4.31 11.81
CA VAL A 29 6.45 4.86 10.47
C VAL A 29 7.72 5.51 9.94
N ILE A 30 8.20 5.04 8.81
CA ILE A 30 9.32 5.64 8.08
C ILE A 30 8.76 6.46 6.93
N ILE A 31 9.21 7.70 6.77
CA ILE A 31 8.74 8.59 5.70
C ILE A 31 9.94 9.07 4.89
N TYR A 32 10.04 8.58 3.65
CA TYR A 32 10.88 9.20 2.64
C TYR A 32 10.12 10.38 2.03
N MET A 33 10.76 11.54 1.95
CA MET A 33 10.23 12.73 1.29
C MET A 33 11.21 13.19 0.22
N ASP A 34 10.74 13.30 -1.03
CA ASP A 34 11.54 13.85 -2.11
C ASP A 34 11.86 15.34 -1.83
N ASP A 35 13.11 15.75 -2.01
CA ASP A 35 13.56 17.10 -1.68
C ASP A 35 12.96 18.20 -2.56
N THR A 36 12.44 17.85 -3.73
CA THR A 36 11.69 18.81 -4.57
C THR A 36 10.40 19.27 -3.90
N LEU A 37 9.86 18.50 -2.94
CA LEU A 37 8.66 18.86 -2.17
C LEU A 37 8.90 19.98 -1.15
N ILE A 38 10.15 20.28 -0.79
CA ILE A 38 10.49 21.38 0.13
C ILE A 38 10.09 22.73 -0.46
N ASP A 39 10.20 22.85 -1.80
CA ASP A 39 9.78 24.06 -2.52
C ASP A 39 8.29 24.04 -2.94
N SER A 40 7.57 22.98 -2.58
CA SER A 40 6.14 22.86 -2.85
C SER A 40 5.32 23.76 -1.92
N PRO A 41 4.21 24.34 -2.38
CA PRO A 41 3.28 25.08 -1.52
C PRO A 41 2.68 24.20 -0.42
N TYR A 42 2.74 22.86 -0.55
CA TYR A 42 2.19 21.89 0.40
C TYR A 42 3.23 21.37 1.41
N PHE A 43 4.49 21.80 1.34
CA PHE A 43 5.54 21.32 2.24
C PHE A 43 5.16 21.44 3.72
N LEU A 44 4.73 22.62 4.15
CA LEU A 44 4.33 22.83 5.55
C LEU A 44 3.07 22.05 5.94
N SER A 45 2.17 21.79 4.99
CA SER A 45 1.01 20.93 5.21
C SER A 45 1.45 19.49 5.45
N HIS A 46 2.35 18.96 4.63
CA HIS A 46 2.91 17.62 4.85
C HIS A 46 3.62 17.49 6.21
N ILE A 47 4.37 18.51 6.63
CA ILE A 47 5.00 18.51 7.96
C ILE A 47 3.95 18.47 9.07
N LYS A 48 2.86 19.24 8.96
CA LYS A 48 1.73 19.18 9.92
C LYS A 48 1.08 17.80 9.96
N ASP A 49 0.84 17.21 8.81
CA ASP A 49 0.28 15.86 8.71
C ASP A 49 1.17 14.81 9.40
N ILE A 50 2.49 14.93 9.22
CA ILE A 50 3.47 14.06 9.88
C ILE A 50 3.46 14.30 11.40
N CYS A 51 3.32 15.55 11.84
CA CYS A 51 3.16 15.86 13.26
C CYS A 51 1.90 15.25 13.86
N LEU A 52 0.78 15.21 13.12
CA LEU A 52 -0.46 14.54 13.55
C LEU A 52 -0.26 13.02 13.73
N ILE A 53 0.50 12.38 12.84
CA ILE A 53 0.88 10.97 13.00
C ILE A 53 1.63 10.78 14.31
N HIS A 54 2.65 11.60 14.56
CA HIS A 54 3.46 11.53 15.77
C HIS A 54 2.62 11.80 17.04
N GLU A 55 1.72 12.80 16.99
CA GLU A 55 0.79 13.12 18.08
C GLU A 55 -0.21 12.02 18.39
N SER A 56 -0.57 11.22 17.38
CA SER A 56 -1.43 10.05 17.57
C SER A 56 -0.73 8.90 18.32
N GLY A 57 0.54 9.07 18.71
CA GLY A 57 1.34 8.12 19.46
C GLY A 57 2.12 7.13 18.60
N GLN A 58 2.28 7.40 17.31
CA GLN A 58 3.14 6.64 16.43
C GLN A 58 4.58 7.19 16.47
N LYS A 59 5.56 6.32 16.28
CA LYS A 59 6.98 6.70 16.17
C LYS A 59 7.27 7.04 14.70
N VAL A 60 7.92 8.17 14.45
CA VAL A 60 8.17 8.64 13.08
C VAL A 60 9.68 8.82 12.85
N ILE A 61 10.16 8.35 11.70
CA ILE A 61 11.51 8.64 11.17
C ILE A 61 11.38 9.35 9.83
N MET A 62 12.16 10.40 9.62
CA MET A 62 12.23 11.14 8.36
C MET A 62 13.50 10.79 7.61
N VAL A 63 13.36 10.52 6.30
CA VAL A 63 14.48 10.28 5.38
C VAL A 63 14.31 11.18 4.16
N PRO A 64 14.84 12.40 4.18
CA PRO A 64 14.74 13.32 3.06
C PRO A 64 15.61 12.87 1.88
N GLY A 65 15.11 13.07 0.65
CA GLY A 65 15.92 13.18 -0.54
C GLY A 65 16.81 14.43 -0.46
N ALA A 66 17.87 14.46 -1.27
CA ALA A 66 18.71 15.64 -1.41
C ALA A 66 19.23 15.80 -2.86
N GLY A 67 18.62 15.12 -3.81
CA GLY A 67 19.11 15.04 -5.20
C GLY A 67 19.14 16.40 -5.87
N LYS A 68 18.05 17.15 -5.84
CA LYS A 68 17.92 18.50 -6.40
C LYS A 68 18.94 19.45 -5.75
N ARG A 69 18.99 19.47 -4.41
CA ARG A 69 19.91 20.36 -3.69
C ARG A 69 21.37 20.05 -3.96
N ILE A 70 21.71 18.76 -4.08
CA ILE A 70 23.07 18.33 -4.48
C ILE A 70 23.38 18.84 -5.88
N ASP A 71 22.49 18.70 -6.85
CA ASP A 71 22.70 19.18 -8.22
C ASP A 71 22.92 20.68 -8.26
N GLU A 72 22.12 21.47 -7.55
CA GLU A 72 22.25 22.91 -7.44
C GLU A 72 23.63 23.32 -6.93
N VAL A 73 24.09 22.70 -5.84
CA VAL A 73 25.39 23.03 -5.20
C VAL A 73 26.57 22.62 -6.09
N LEU A 74 26.52 21.44 -6.70
CA LEU A 74 27.57 20.97 -7.60
C LEU A 74 27.65 21.84 -8.86
N ASN A 75 26.52 22.19 -9.47
CA ASN A 75 26.48 23.08 -10.62
C ASN A 75 27.00 24.48 -10.30
N ALA A 76 26.60 25.05 -9.17
CA ALA A 76 27.10 26.35 -8.70
C ALA A 76 28.64 26.33 -8.49
N SER A 77 29.17 25.20 -8.01
CA SER A 77 30.60 24.99 -7.79
C SER A 77 31.34 24.50 -9.05
N LYS A 78 30.64 24.30 -10.17
CA LYS A 78 31.19 23.80 -11.45
C LYS A 78 31.89 22.43 -11.31
N ILE A 79 31.45 21.60 -10.38
CA ILE A 79 31.96 20.23 -10.22
C ILE A 79 31.12 19.32 -11.11
N PRO A 80 31.75 18.58 -12.04
CA PRO A 80 31.06 17.63 -12.89
C PRO A 80 30.54 16.44 -12.09
N TRP A 81 29.39 15.92 -12.48
CA TRP A 81 28.78 14.74 -11.87
C TRP A 81 28.07 13.90 -12.92
N ALA A 82 27.92 12.62 -12.67
CA ALA A 82 27.26 11.68 -13.56
C ALA A 82 26.45 10.65 -12.76
N PHE A 83 25.50 10.03 -13.44
CA PHE A 83 24.80 8.85 -12.95
C PHE A 83 25.18 7.63 -13.78
N TYR A 84 25.28 6.49 -13.13
CA TYR A 84 25.33 5.19 -13.77
C TYR A 84 24.39 4.23 -13.02
N ASN A 85 23.52 3.54 -13.73
CA ASN A 85 22.50 2.65 -13.15
C ASN A 85 21.69 3.34 -12.02
N ASN A 86 21.16 4.53 -12.26
CA ASN A 86 20.41 5.36 -11.28
C ASN A 86 21.19 5.69 -9.99
N CYS A 87 22.50 5.52 -9.99
CA CYS A 87 23.36 5.82 -8.87
C CYS A 87 24.36 6.93 -9.23
N ARG A 88 24.42 7.98 -8.42
CA ARG A 88 25.35 9.08 -8.63
C ARG A 88 26.80 8.58 -8.40
N ILE A 89 27.69 8.83 -9.36
CA ILE A 89 29.12 8.69 -9.16
C ILE A 89 29.60 9.92 -8.41
N THR A 90 30.19 9.71 -7.23
CA THR A 90 30.56 10.79 -6.32
C THR A 90 32.08 10.88 -6.20
N GLY A 91 32.69 11.85 -6.90
CA GLY A 91 34.12 12.13 -6.76
C GLY A 91 34.50 12.63 -5.37
N PRO A 92 35.76 12.49 -4.94
CA PRO A 92 36.22 12.95 -3.63
C PRO A 92 36.03 14.46 -3.42
N GLU A 93 36.16 15.27 -4.49
CA GLU A 93 35.96 16.73 -4.49
C GLU A 93 34.49 17.12 -4.33
N ALA A 94 33.55 16.27 -4.80
CA ALA A 94 32.11 16.50 -4.67
C ALA A 94 31.59 16.19 -3.25
N MET A 95 32.22 15.28 -2.53
CA MET A 95 31.72 14.76 -1.25
C MET A 95 31.51 15.84 -0.16
N PRO A 96 32.39 16.83 0.04
CA PRO A 96 32.15 17.92 1.01
C PRO A 96 30.88 18.71 0.68
N LEU A 97 30.64 19.00 -0.59
CA LEU A 97 29.48 19.76 -1.08
C LEU A 97 28.20 18.94 -0.97
N ILE A 98 28.26 17.66 -1.31
CA ILE A 98 27.12 16.73 -1.16
C ILE A 98 26.74 16.61 0.32
N LYS A 99 27.71 16.47 1.21
CA LYS A 99 27.45 16.44 2.63
C LYS A 99 26.75 17.75 3.09
N MET A 100 27.27 18.91 2.66
CA MET A 100 26.64 20.21 2.98
C MET A 100 25.19 20.26 2.48
N ALA A 101 24.92 19.88 1.24
CA ALA A 101 23.58 19.88 0.65
C ALA A 101 22.61 18.93 1.40
N ALA A 102 23.05 17.73 1.74
CA ALA A 102 22.24 16.75 2.46
C ALA A 102 21.85 17.23 3.87
N PHE A 103 22.78 17.89 4.57
CA PHE A 103 22.49 18.47 5.88
C PHE A 103 21.67 19.73 5.80
N ASP A 104 21.82 20.56 4.75
CA ASP A 104 20.98 21.73 4.50
C ASP A 104 19.49 21.34 4.36
N VAL A 105 19.18 20.34 3.52
CA VAL A 105 17.83 19.78 3.38
C VAL A 105 17.29 19.25 4.72
N SER A 106 18.10 18.46 5.42
CA SER A 106 17.69 17.92 6.73
C SER A 106 17.41 19.02 7.75
N ASN A 107 18.16 20.12 7.70
CA ASN A 107 18.00 21.28 8.57
C ASN A 107 16.71 22.07 8.26
N GLN A 108 16.35 22.19 6.98
CA GLN A 108 15.08 22.83 6.57
C GLN A 108 13.88 22.04 7.13
N ILE A 109 13.90 20.71 7.04
CA ILE A 109 12.86 19.84 7.61
C ILE A 109 12.84 19.96 9.15
N MET A 110 14.01 19.94 9.80
CA MET A 110 14.12 20.12 11.25
C MET A 110 13.55 21.47 11.69
N THR A 111 13.80 22.54 10.93
CA THR A 111 13.24 23.86 11.17
C THR A 111 11.71 23.86 11.06
N ALA A 112 11.17 23.19 10.06
CA ALA A 112 9.71 23.08 9.90
C ALA A 112 9.06 22.29 11.06
N PHE A 113 9.68 21.20 11.55
CA PHE A 113 9.24 20.50 12.76
C PHE A 113 9.31 21.38 14.01
N ALA A 114 10.36 22.20 14.16
CA ALA A 114 10.46 23.14 15.28
C ALA A 114 9.32 24.18 15.26
N GLY A 115 8.90 24.63 14.07
CA GLY A 115 7.72 25.48 13.89
C GLY A 115 6.43 24.85 14.42
N GLU A 116 6.30 23.52 14.29
CA GLU A 116 5.18 22.71 14.84
C GLU A 116 5.47 22.20 16.27
N LYS A 117 6.44 22.77 16.98
CA LYS A 117 6.82 22.44 18.37
C LYS A 117 7.23 20.96 18.56
N LYS A 118 7.79 20.34 17.53
CA LYS A 118 8.35 19.00 17.58
C LYS A 118 9.88 19.05 17.63
N THR A 119 10.45 18.17 18.45
CA THR A 119 11.91 18.02 18.51
C THR A 119 12.34 16.96 17.50
N ALA A 120 13.10 17.36 16.49
CA ALA A 120 13.72 16.47 15.53
C ALA A 120 15.24 16.43 15.75
N VAL A 121 15.87 15.29 15.46
CA VAL A 121 17.29 15.04 15.73
C VAL A 121 17.97 14.46 14.50
N ILE A 122 19.08 15.07 14.09
CA ILE A 122 19.94 14.55 13.03
C ILE A 122 21.13 13.83 13.69
N GLY A 123 21.42 12.60 13.28
CA GLY A 123 22.49 11.82 13.88
C GLY A 123 23.33 11.04 12.86
N ASN A 124 24.44 10.50 13.33
CA ASN A 124 25.37 9.70 12.51
C ASN A 124 25.16 8.20 12.68
N TRP A 125 23.92 7.75 12.67
CA TRP A 125 23.53 6.37 12.96
C TRP A 125 23.78 5.38 11.83
N VAL A 126 24.17 5.86 10.64
CA VAL A 126 24.41 5.03 9.46
C VAL A 126 25.89 4.74 9.31
N ARG A 127 26.26 3.46 9.35
CA ARG A 127 27.58 2.99 8.90
C ARG A 127 27.47 2.61 7.42
N ALA A 128 28.43 3.08 6.63
CA ALA A 128 28.50 2.87 5.21
C ALA A 128 29.87 2.35 4.78
N ARG A 129 29.88 1.62 3.68
CA ARG A 129 31.10 1.21 2.96
C ARG A 129 31.06 1.75 1.54
N GLY A 130 32.22 1.92 0.92
CA GLY A 130 32.28 2.30 -0.49
C GLY A 130 31.65 1.24 -1.38
N LYS A 131 30.92 1.65 -2.41
CA LYS A 131 30.38 0.75 -3.42
C LYS A 131 31.49 0.12 -4.27
N GLY A 132 32.63 0.81 -4.40
CA GLY A 132 33.79 0.33 -5.15
C GLY A 132 33.58 0.39 -6.65
N VAL A 133 34.23 -0.56 -7.36
CA VAL A 133 34.10 -0.71 -8.81
C VAL A 133 33.04 -1.76 -9.14
N VAL A 134 32.01 -1.37 -9.88
CA VAL A 134 30.94 -2.25 -10.37
C VAL A 134 30.80 -2.05 -11.87
N ASP A 135 30.75 -3.13 -12.64
CA ASP A 135 30.65 -3.12 -14.10
C ASP A 135 31.70 -2.24 -14.80
N GLY A 136 32.89 -2.15 -14.22
CA GLY A 136 34.01 -1.35 -14.73
C GLY A 136 33.97 0.14 -14.36
N PHE A 137 32.93 0.61 -13.61
CA PHE A 137 32.82 1.98 -13.15
C PHE A 137 33.20 2.10 -11.67
N ASP A 138 34.13 3.03 -11.35
CA ASP A 138 34.47 3.36 -9.98
C ASP A 138 33.49 4.39 -9.40
N TYR A 139 32.75 3.99 -8.39
CA TYR A 139 31.78 4.85 -7.70
C TYR A 139 32.42 5.79 -6.65
N ALA A 140 33.72 5.69 -6.41
CA ALA A 140 34.55 6.53 -5.55
C ALA A 140 34.00 6.70 -4.12
N THR A 141 33.35 7.83 -3.79
CA THR A 141 32.75 8.10 -2.47
C THR A 141 31.24 7.86 -2.43
N THR A 142 30.67 7.23 -3.43
CA THR A 142 29.34 6.65 -3.34
C THR A 142 29.39 5.39 -2.51
N GLY A 143 28.47 5.24 -1.58
CA GLY A 143 28.48 4.14 -0.63
C GLY A 143 27.19 3.34 -0.60
N GLU A 144 27.28 2.23 0.09
CA GLU A 144 26.18 1.37 0.47
C GLU A 144 26.06 1.32 1.99
N ILE A 145 24.85 1.06 2.48
CA ILE A 145 24.61 0.94 3.91
C ILE A 145 25.22 -0.39 4.39
N ASP A 146 26.05 -0.32 5.39
CA ASP A 146 26.71 -1.48 6.00
C ASP A 146 26.00 -1.89 7.30
N LYS A 147 25.70 -0.91 8.17
CA LYS A 147 25.04 -1.15 9.46
C LYS A 147 24.29 0.08 9.96
N LEU A 148 23.18 -0.15 10.63
CA LEU A 148 22.45 0.88 11.39
C LEU A 148 22.72 0.71 12.89
N GLN A 149 22.83 1.83 13.62
CA GLN A 149 22.94 1.84 15.07
C GLN A 149 21.54 1.78 15.71
N VAL A 150 20.91 0.61 15.64
CA VAL A 150 19.52 0.38 16.04
C VAL A 150 19.23 0.86 17.45
N ASP A 151 20.08 0.53 18.42
CA ASP A 151 19.87 0.89 19.83
C ASP A 151 19.83 2.42 20.04
N ALA A 152 20.73 3.16 19.36
CA ALA A 152 20.75 4.62 19.45
C ALA A 152 19.51 5.24 18.80
N ILE A 153 19.08 4.71 17.63
CA ILE A 153 17.87 5.14 16.94
C ILE A 153 16.64 4.90 17.81
N THR A 154 16.52 3.69 18.39
CA THR A 154 15.42 3.31 19.27
C THR A 154 15.36 4.22 20.51
N THR A 155 16.50 4.51 21.11
CA THR A 155 16.57 5.44 22.26
C THR A 155 16.01 6.82 21.91
N VAL A 156 16.33 7.37 20.74
CA VAL A 156 15.80 8.66 20.28
C VAL A 156 14.29 8.62 20.09
N LEU A 157 13.80 7.55 19.46
CA LEU A 157 12.36 7.30 19.24
C LEU A 157 11.60 7.14 20.56
N ASP A 158 12.15 6.41 21.53
CA ASP A 158 11.52 6.14 22.83
C ASP A 158 11.42 7.40 23.70
N ASN A 159 12.32 8.38 23.47
CA ASN A 159 12.24 9.70 24.08
C ASN A 159 11.27 10.67 23.36
N GLY A 160 10.53 10.19 22.35
CA GLY A 160 9.53 10.97 21.64
C GLY A 160 10.10 11.98 20.63
N PHE A 161 11.36 11.83 20.21
CA PHE A 161 11.97 12.66 19.19
C PHE A 161 11.78 12.06 17.80
N ILE A 162 11.88 12.91 16.76
CA ILE A 162 11.78 12.51 15.35
C ILE A 162 13.20 12.45 14.77
N PRO A 163 13.78 11.25 14.53
CA PRO A 163 15.06 11.12 13.86
C PRO A 163 14.97 11.55 12.39
N ILE A 164 15.94 12.35 11.92
CA ILE A 164 16.10 12.72 10.51
C ILE A 164 17.40 12.12 9.99
N PHE A 165 17.33 11.40 8.87
CA PHE A 165 18.45 10.71 8.26
C PHE A 165 18.88 11.36 6.94
N PRO A 166 19.93 12.22 6.92
CA PRO A 166 20.51 12.68 5.67
C PRO A 166 21.10 11.50 4.87
N CYS A 167 21.22 11.68 3.56
CA CYS A 167 21.76 10.64 2.66
C CYS A 167 23.29 10.45 2.80
N ILE A 168 23.81 10.50 4.02
CA ILE A 168 25.23 10.38 4.35
C ILE A 168 25.44 9.24 5.33
N GLY A 169 26.34 8.33 4.95
CA GLY A 169 26.83 7.30 5.86
C GLY A 169 28.32 7.47 6.15
N TRP A 170 28.80 6.93 7.25
CA TRP A 170 30.21 7.02 7.65
C TRP A 170 30.85 5.62 7.74
N SER A 171 32.08 5.50 7.22
CA SER A 171 32.85 4.29 7.46
C SER A 171 33.26 4.18 8.94
N VAL A 172 33.83 3.05 9.29
CA VAL A 172 34.42 2.83 10.64
C VAL A 172 35.56 3.82 10.96
N THR A 173 36.23 4.36 9.93
CA THR A 173 37.30 5.36 10.06
C THR A 173 36.79 6.80 9.98
N GLY A 174 35.46 7.00 9.91
CA GLY A 174 34.85 8.33 9.83
C GLY A 174 34.82 8.96 8.44
N LYS A 175 35.20 8.23 7.37
CA LYS A 175 35.07 8.72 5.99
C LYS A 175 33.61 8.79 5.59
N PRO A 176 33.10 9.95 5.09
CA PRO A 176 31.72 10.07 4.63
C PRO A 176 31.52 9.42 3.26
N TYR A 177 30.33 8.88 3.05
CA TYR A 177 29.85 8.34 1.77
C TYR A 177 28.47 8.90 1.44
N ASN A 178 28.25 9.20 0.16
CA ASN A 178 26.95 9.52 -0.39
C ASN A 178 26.15 8.22 -0.59
N ILE A 179 24.97 8.09 0.01
CA ILE A 179 24.10 6.92 -0.06
C ILE A 179 22.73 7.28 -0.62
N SER A 180 22.04 6.33 -1.24
CA SER A 180 20.68 6.55 -1.74
C SER A 180 19.70 6.73 -0.59
N SER A 181 19.01 7.89 -0.52
CA SER A 181 17.95 8.14 0.48
C SER A 181 16.80 7.16 0.37
N LYS A 182 16.39 6.78 -0.86
CA LYS A 182 15.30 5.81 -1.07
C LYS A 182 15.65 4.44 -0.52
N GLN A 183 16.88 3.96 -0.80
CA GLN A 183 17.38 2.70 -0.24
C GLN A 183 17.59 2.81 1.28
N LEU A 184 18.03 3.98 1.78
CA LEU A 184 18.17 4.22 3.21
C LEU A 184 16.83 4.09 3.94
N ALA A 185 15.76 4.65 3.40
CA ALA A 185 14.42 4.52 3.97
C ALA A 185 13.97 3.05 4.01
N GLN A 186 14.18 2.30 2.94
CA GLN A 186 13.90 0.86 2.88
C GLN A 186 14.71 0.08 3.92
N GLN A 187 16.02 0.31 4.00
CA GLN A 187 16.90 -0.39 4.93
C GLN A 187 16.56 -0.06 6.39
N ILE A 188 16.24 1.20 6.71
CA ILE A 188 15.78 1.58 8.06
C ILE A 188 14.49 0.85 8.38
N ALA A 189 13.50 0.83 7.45
CA ALA A 189 12.24 0.15 7.64
C ALA A 189 12.42 -1.35 7.90
N THR A 190 13.29 -2.01 7.14
CA THR A 190 13.58 -3.44 7.28
C THR A 190 14.29 -3.76 8.59
N HIS A 191 15.35 -3.03 8.95
CA HIS A 191 16.15 -3.32 10.15
C HIS A 191 15.39 -3.02 11.45
N LEU A 192 14.55 -1.98 11.46
CA LEU A 192 13.73 -1.62 12.61
C LEU A 192 12.37 -2.32 12.61
N LYS A 193 12.08 -3.16 11.61
CA LYS A 193 10.80 -3.85 11.41
C LYS A 193 9.63 -2.87 11.47
N ALA A 194 9.70 -1.82 10.66
CA ALA A 194 8.69 -0.78 10.64
C ALA A 194 7.32 -1.34 10.23
N ASP A 195 6.28 -0.81 10.84
CA ASP A 195 4.90 -1.12 10.46
C ASP A 195 4.54 -0.55 9.10
N LYS A 196 5.10 0.64 8.77
CA LYS A 196 4.81 1.35 7.53
C LYS A 196 6.04 2.09 6.99
N LEU A 197 6.18 2.07 5.68
CA LEU A 197 7.13 2.88 4.93
C LEU A 197 6.38 3.71 3.91
N PHE A 198 6.52 5.03 3.96
CA PHE A 198 5.92 5.97 3.01
C PHE A 198 6.99 6.54 2.08
N TYR A 199 6.70 6.53 0.78
CA TYR A 199 7.45 7.26 -0.23
C TYR A 199 6.59 8.43 -0.74
N LEU A 200 6.92 9.64 -0.34
CA LEU A 200 6.30 10.88 -0.83
C LEU A 200 7.06 11.35 -2.07
N ILE A 201 6.46 11.16 -3.23
CA ILE A 201 7.08 11.42 -4.55
C ILE A 201 6.18 12.38 -5.34
N PRO A 202 6.71 13.46 -5.93
CA PRO A 202 5.92 14.37 -6.76
C PRO A 202 5.29 13.65 -7.94
N GLY A 203 3.99 13.81 -8.12
CA GLY A 203 3.25 13.27 -9.27
C GLY A 203 3.15 11.75 -9.34
N ALA A 204 3.55 11.01 -8.29
CA ALA A 204 3.49 9.55 -8.29
C ALA A 204 2.04 9.05 -8.34
N GLU A 205 1.66 8.44 -9.45
CA GLU A 205 0.38 7.79 -9.66
C GLU A 205 0.56 6.49 -10.46
N ILE A 206 -0.04 5.41 -9.99
CA ILE A 206 -0.07 4.13 -10.70
C ILE A 206 -1.47 3.96 -11.31
N ASN A 207 -1.57 4.17 -12.61
CA ASN A 207 -2.80 4.07 -13.38
C ASN A 207 -2.50 3.62 -14.83
N ARG A 208 -3.55 3.37 -15.62
CA ARG A 208 -3.40 2.91 -17.02
C ARG A 208 -2.74 3.91 -17.98
N LYS A 209 -2.56 5.17 -17.59
CA LYS A 209 -1.84 6.17 -18.40
C LYS A 209 -0.33 6.14 -18.13
N THR A 210 0.05 5.62 -16.95
CA THR A 210 1.45 5.58 -16.50
C THR A 210 2.06 4.20 -16.63
N PHE A 211 1.27 3.12 -16.50
CA PHE A 211 1.76 1.74 -16.50
C PHE A 211 0.79 0.78 -17.18
N THR A 212 1.29 -0.35 -17.64
CA THR A 212 0.48 -1.51 -18.03
C THR A 212 -0.04 -2.19 -16.77
N ILE A 213 -1.37 -2.20 -16.58
CA ILE A 213 -2.01 -2.78 -15.38
C ILE A 213 -2.59 -4.16 -15.76
N PRO A 214 -2.10 -5.27 -15.17
CA PRO A 214 -2.68 -6.59 -15.31
C PRO A 214 -4.18 -6.62 -14.92
N GLU A 215 -4.98 -7.43 -15.62
CA GLU A 215 -6.45 -7.47 -15.45
C GLU A 215 -6.90 -7.83 -14.02
N LYS A 216 -6.10 -8.63 -13.31
CA LYS A 216 -6.41 -9.07 -11.94
C LYS A 216 -6.23 -7.98 -10.89
N ILE A 217 -5.50 -6.91 -11.22
CA ILE A 217 -5.25 -5.80 -10.29
C ILE A 217 -6.46 -4.86 -10.32
N GLY A 218 -7.06 -4.66 -9.14
CA GLY A 218 -8.22 -3.79 -8.97
C GLY A 218 -7.85 -2.31 -9.16
N LEU A 219 -8.76 -1.55 -9.78
CA LEU A 219 -8.65 -0.11 -9.91
C LEU A 219 -9.70 0.59 -9.04
N SER A 220 -9.33 1.73 -8.49
CA SER A 220 -10.28 2.64 -7.84
C SER A 220 -11.25 3.26 -8.85
N PRO A 221 -12.34 3.89 -8.41
CA PRO A 221 -13.24 4.63 -9.31
C PRO A 221 -12.53 5.72 -10.14
N GLU A 222 -11.44 6.28 -9.62
CA GLU A 222 -10.59 7.29 -10.27
C GLU A 222 -9.62 6.67 -11.27
N GLY A 223 -9.54 5.33 -11.35
CA GLY A 223 -8.69 4.59 -12.29
C GLY A 223 -7.24 4.39 -11.83
N THR A 224 -6.97 4.61 -10.56
CA THR A 224 -5.66 4.34 -9.93
C THR A 224 -5.62 2.96 -9.27
N VAL A 225 -4.44 2.40 -9.08
CA VAL A 225 -4.22 1.17 -8.31
C VAL A 225 -4.12 1.52 -6.83
N PRO A 226 -5.12 1.18 -5.99
CA PRO A 226 -5.09 1.55 -4.57
C PRO A 226 -4.18 0.64 -3.75
N ALA A 227 -4.05 -0.62 -4.13
CA ALA A 227 -3.22 -1.57 -3.40
C ALA A 227 -2.84 -2.77 -4.26
N MET A 228 -1.68 -3.37 -3.96
CA MET A 228 -1.22 -4.64 -4.52
C MET A 228 -0.60 -5.50 -3.42
N ASN A 229 -0.93 -6.79 -3.38
CA ASN A 229 -0.16 -7.77 -2.64
C ASN A 229 1.11 -8.16 -3.40
N LEU A 230 2.02 -8.93 -2.79
CA LEU A 230 3.30 -9.30 -3.40
C LEU A 230 3.13 -10.08 -4.72
N SER A 231 2.14 -10.96 -4.83
CA SER A 231 1.90 -11.71 -6.08
C SER A 231 1.36 -10.81 -7.20
N GLU A 232 0.46 -9.89 -6.87
CA GLU A 232 -0.04 -8.87 -7.80
C GLU A 232 1.07 -7.92 -8.24
N LEU A 233 1.98 -7.57 -7.31
CA LEU A 233 3.16 -6.75 -7.59
C LEU A 233 4.15 -7.47 -8.53
N ASP A 234 4.36 -8.78 -8.38
CA ASP A 234 5.18 -9.56 -9.29
C ASP A 234 4.61 -9.54 -10.72
N GLU A 235 3.30 -9.80 -10.88
CA GLU A 235 2.63 -9.71 -12.19
C GLU A 235 2.75 -8.29 -12.78
N PHE A 236 2.66 -7.25 -11.94
CA PHE A 236 2.82 -5.85 -12.37
C PHE A 236 4.25 -5.54 -12.82
N ILE A 237 5.25 -5.98 -12.07
CA ILE A 237 6.67 -5.80 -12.42
C ILE A 237 6.97 -6.50 -13.74
N GLU A 238 6.56 -7.75 -13.91
CA GLU A 238 6.76 -8.51 -15.15
C GLU A 238 6.12 -7.81 -16.37
N ALA A 239 4.93 -7.26 -16.22
CA ALA A 239 4.22 -6.56 -17.29
C ALA A 239 4.90 -5.24 -17.74
N ASN A 240 5.72 -4.63 -16.89
CA ASN A 240 6.29 -3.29 -17.13
C ASN A 240 7.82 -3.27 -17.28
N ILE A 241 8.53 -4.30 -16.83
CA ILE A 241 10.00 -4.29 -16.77
C ILE A 241 10.65 -4.09 -18.13
N TYR A 242 10.12 -4.72 -19.17
CA TYR A 242 10.69 -4.64 -20.53
C TYR A 242 10.63 -3.20 -21.06
N GLU A 243 9.47 -2.57 -21.01
CA GLU A 243 9.28 -1.18 -21.49
C GLU A 243 10.16 -0.20 -20.73
N ILE A 244 10.19 -0.31 -19.39
CA ILE A 244 10.99 0.58 -18.53
C ILE A 244 12.48 0.40 -18.81
N THR A 245 12.96 -0.83 -19.01
CA THR A 245 14.38 -1.13 -19.25
C THR A 245 14.81 -0.65 -20.63
N GLU A 246 14.06 -0.95 -21.69
CA GLU A 246 14.39 -0.49 -23.05
C GLU A 246 14.40 1.04 -23.17
N ARG A 247 13.38 1.70 -22.62
CA ARG A 247 13.33 3.17 -22.61
C ARG A 247 14.46 3.78 -21.79
N SER A 248 14.88 3.14 -20.69
CA SER A 248 16.02 3.61 -19.88
C SER A 248 17.32 3.53 -20.68
N LEU A 249 17.57 2.42 -21.38
CA LEU A 249 18.77 2.27 -22.23
C LEU A 249 18.80 3.30 -23.38
N ALA A 250 17.68 3.56 -24.02
CA ALA A 250 17.55 4.59 -25.04
C ALA A 250 17.79 6.00 -24.47
N TYR A 251 17.23 6.30 -23.31
CA TYR A 251 17.35 7.58 -22.63
C TYR A 251 18.77 7.89 -22.16
N ASP A 252 19.46 6.90 -21.59
CA ASP A 252 20.85 7.04 -21.12
C ASP A 252 21.85 7.20 -22.29
N SER A 253 21.45 6.83 -23.51
CA SER A 253 22.26 7.03 -24.73
C SER A 253 22.12 8.41 -25.36
N GLU A 254 21.05 9.18 -25.05
CA GLU A 254 20.82 10.52 -25.55
C GLU A 254 21.36 11.59 -24.59
N ILE A 255 22.46 12.23 -24.95
CA ILE A 255 23.14 13.27 -24.14
C ILE A 255 22.39 14.63 -24.14
N ILE A 256 21.17 14.73 -24.69
CA ILE A 256 20.45 15.99 -24.83
C ILE A 256 19.26 16.03 -23.88
N LYS A 257 19.40 16.74 -22.76
CA LYS A 257 18.30 17.05 -21.83
C LYS A 257 17.44 18.18 -22.38
N THR A 258 16.39 17.84 -23.11
CA THR A 258 15.26 18.75 -23.35
C THR A 258 14.17 18.40 -22.35
N SER A 259 13.75 19.34 -21.50
CA SER A 259 12.67 19.14 -20.52
C SER A 259 11.30 19.06 -21.22
N ASN A 260 11.04 17.93 -21.85
CA ASN A 260 9.76 17.64 -22.48
C ASN A 260 8.85 16.91 -21.46
N ARG A 261 7.54 17.16 -21.51
CA ARG A 261 6.53 16.55 -20.61
C ARG A 261 6.59 15.02 -20.60
N SER A 262 6.96 14.40 -21.72
CA SER A 262 7.14 12.94 -21.82
C SER A 262 8.36 12.43 -21.04
N GLU A 263 9.41 13.22 -20.94
CA GLU A 263 10.62 12.89 -20.18
C GLU A 263 10.39 12.97 -18.67
N VAL A 264 9.69 14.01 -18.22
CA VAL A 264 9.29 14.16 -16.81
C VAL A 264 8.42 12.99 -16.36
N LEU A 265 7.48 12.56 -17.21
CA LEU A 265 6.63 11.42 -16.94
C LEU A 265 7.44 10.12 -16.85
N PHE A 266 8.40 9.94 -17.77
CA PHE A 266 9.23 8.73 -17.77
C PHE A 266 10.17 8.66 -16.55
N GLU A 267 10.78 9.78 -16.13
CA GLU A 267 11.60 9.83 -14.91
C GLU A 267 10.77 9.50 -13.66
N MET A 268 9.53 9.96 -13.61
CA MET A 268 8.59 9.57 -12.55
C MET A 268 8.29 8.06 -12.61
N GLN A 269 8.03 7.50 -13.81
CA GLN A 269 7.79 6.07 -13.99
C GLN A 269 9.00 5.24 -13.52
N LYS A 270 10.24 5.60 -13.93
CA LYS A 270 11.49 4.96 -13.46
C LYS A 270 11.59 5.00 -11.94
N THR A 271 11.33 6.16 -11.35
CA THR A 271 11.40 6.34 -9.89
C THR A 271 10.38 5.46 -9.17
N VAL A 272 9.12 5.48 -9.61
CA VAL A 272 8.05 4.66 -9.02
C VAL A 272 8.35 3.17 -9.20
N PHE A 273 8.79 2.75 -10.37
CA PHE A 273 9.16 1.35 -10.64
C PHE A 273 10.32 0.87 -9.76
N SER A 274 11.34 1.71 -9.57
CA SER A 274 12.43 1.42 -8.63
C SER A 274 11.94 1.29 -7.19
N ILE A 275 11.00 2.17 -6.77
CA ILE A 275 10.38 2.09 -5.43
C ILE A 275 9.53 0.84 -5.28
N LEU A 276 8.81 0.40 -6.31
CA LEU A 276 8.03 -0.84 -6.28
C LEU A 276 8.92 -2.07 -6.01
N ASN A 277 10.10 -2.15 -6.64
CA ASN A 277 11.07 -3.20 -6.35
C ASN A 277 11.58 -3.11 -4.89
N MET A 278 11.91 -1.90 -4.41
CA MET A 278 12.30 -1.71 -3.00
C MET A 278 11.15 -2.05 -2.03
N ALA A 279 9.91 -1.78 -2.41
CA ALA A 279 8.73 -2.13 -1.63
C ALA A 279 8.53 -3.65 -1.53
N LYS A 280 8.77 -4.38 -2.64
CA LYS A 280 8.78 -5.84 -2.64
C LYS A 280 9.80 -6.37 -1.62
N ASP A 281 11.06 -5.97 -1.75
CA ASP A 281 12.14 -6.40 -0.86
C ASP A 281 11.84 -6.07 0.61
N ALA A 282 11.28 -4.88 0.88
CA ALA A 282 10.91 -4.46 2.22
C ALA A 282 9.80 -5.34 2.82
N CYS A 283 8.75 -5.62 2.05
CA CYS A 283 7.63 -6.46 2.49
C CYS A 283 8.06 -7.93 2.68
N GLU A 284 8.89 -8.47 1.82
CA GLU A 284 9.48 -9.82 1.96
C GLU A 284 10.38 -9.90 3.20
N SER A 285 11.04 -8.80 3.56
CA SER A 285 11.89 -8.69 4.76
C SER A 285 11.12 -8.36 6.06
N GLY A 286 9.78 -8.27 6.00
CA GLY A 286 8.91 -8.16 7.17
C GLY A 286 8.33 -6.77 7.45
N VAL A 287 8.54 -5.79 6.59
CA VAL A 287 7.77 -4.52 6.63
C VAL A 287 6.32 -4.83 6.26
N THR A 288 5.38 -4.40 7.09
CA THR A 288 3.97 -4.77 6.89
C THR A 288 3.38 -4.12 5.65
N ARG A 289 3.71 -2.85 5.39
CA ARG A 289 3.18 -2.04 4.29
C ARG A 289 4.17 -1.01 3.79
N VAL A 290 4.14 -0.79 2.48
CA VAL A 290 4.83 0.31 1.82
C VAL A 290 3.81 1.11 1.03
N HIS A 291 3.81 2.43 1.20
CA HIS A 291 2.86 3.34 0.57
C HIS A 291 3.62 4.28 -0.38
N ILE A 292 3.13 4.41 -1.61
CA ILE A 292 3.65 5.36 -2.60
C ILE A 292 2.60 6.45 -2.78
N LEU A 293 2.93 7.68 -2.38
CA LEU A 293 2.01 8.81 -2.33
C LEU A 293 2.44 9.92 -3.27
N ASN A 294 1.45 10.56 -3.90
CA ASN A 294 1.67 11.76 -4.67
C ASN A 294 1.87 12.97 -3.75
N GLY A 295 3.12 13.35 -3.53
CA GLY A 295 3.49 14.50 -2.70
C GLY A 295 3.11 15.87 -3.29
N SER A 296 2.65 15.93 -4.54
CA SER A 296 2.15 17.17 -5.15
C SER A 296 0.70 17.49 -4.75
N LEU A 297 0.07 16.67 -3.91
CA LEU A 297 -1.31 16.86 -3.46
C LEU A 297 -1.34 17.16 -1.96
N ASP A 298 -2.15 18.15 -1.57
CA ASP A 298 -2.40 18.45 -0.16
C ASP A 298 -3.23 17.35 0.51
N GLY A 299 -2.94 17.05 1.78
CA GLY A 299 -3.67 16.06 2.56
C GLY A 299 -3.48 14.61 2.13
N THR A 300 -2.51 14.31 1.26
CA THR A 300 -2.27 12.94 0.77
C THR A 300 -1.93 11.97 1.91
N ILE A 301 -1.18 12.42 2.93
CA ILE A 301 -0.78 11.59 4.07
C ILE A 301 -1.98 11.22 4.94
N PRO A 302 -2.80 12.16 5.47
CA PRO A 302 -3.96 11.81 6.28
C PRO A 302 -5.03 11.05 5.49
N CYS A 303 -5.22 11.34 4.20
CA CYS A 303 -6.12 10.56 3.36
C CYS A 303 -5.65 9.10 3.23
N GLU A 304 -4.35 8.86 3.06
CA GLU A 304 -3.81 7.49 3.02
C GLU A 304 -4.02 6.73 4.32
N ILE A 305 -3.86 7.43 5.44
CA ILE A 305 -3.88 6.80 6.76
C ILE A 305 -5.31 6.59 7.27
N PHE A 306 -6.17 7.59 7.10
CA PHE A 306 -7.47 7.66 7.77
C PHE A 306 -8.67 7.48 6.86
N SER A 307 -8.49 7.24 5.56
CA SER A 307 -9.57 6.89 4.65
C SER A 307 -9.52 5.41 4.24
N ASP A 308 -10.67 4.89 3.84
CA ASP A 308 -10.81 3.47 3.53
C ASP A 308 -10.03 3.02 2.27
N LEU A 309 -9.92 3.90 1.26
CA LEU A 309 -9.24 3.59 -0.01
C LEU A 309 -7.82 4.13 -0.09
N GLY A 310 -7.42 5.00 0.86
CA GLY A 310 -6.18 5.71 0.76
C GLY A 310 -6.16 6.80 -0.31
N SER A 311 -5.01 7.35 -0.61
CA SER A 311 -4.78 8.39 -1.61
C SER A 311 -3.65 8.04 -2.58
N GLY A 312 -2.95 6.94 -2.32
CA GLY A 312 -1.83 6.44 -3.09
C GLY A 312 -1.97 4.97 -3.47
N THR A 313 -0.83 4.32 -3.66
CA THR A 313 -0.76 2.87 -3.86
C THR A 313 -0.06 2.21 -2.69
N MET A 314 -0.73 1.26 -2.08
CA MET A 314 -0.18 0.47 -0.97
C MET A 314 0.33 -0.88 -1.48
N ILE A 315 1.59 -1.21 -1.17
CA ILE A 315 2.14 -2.55 -1.32
C ILE A 315 2.13 -3.23 0.05
N TYR A 316 1.63 -4.47 0.10
CA TYR A 316 1.51 -5.18 1.37
C TYR A 316 1.88 -6.65 1.26
N SER A 317 2.40 -7.21 2.37
CA SER A 317 2.62 -8.65 2.48
C SER A 317 1.29 -9.41 2.45
N ASN A 318 1.30 -10.67 1.99
CA ASN A 318 0.11 -11.50 1.81
C ASN A 318 -0.77 -11.68 3.08
N ASN A 319 -0.29 -11.24 4.24
CA ASN A 319 -1.00 -11.32 5.52
C ASN A 319 -1.79 -10.05 5.89
N TYR A 320 -1.86 -9.04 5.02
CA TYR A 320 -2.55 -7.77 5.32
C TYR A 320 -4.06 -7.91 5.46
N GLY A 321 -4.69 -8.54 4.47
CA GLY A 321 -6.10 -8.92 4.54
C GLY A 321 -6.20 -10.43 4.66
N ARG A 322 -6.98 -10.92 5.62
CA ARG A 322 -7.13 -12.35 5.84
C ARG A 322 -8.58 -12.80 5.77
N ILE A 323 -8.76 -13.98 5.19
CA ILE A 323 -10.01 -14.71 5.28
C ILE A 323 -9.95 -15.55 6.54
N ARG A 324 -10.97 -15.47 7.37
CA ARG A 324 -11.13 -16.29 8.59
C ARG A 324 -12.59 -16.65 8.81
N ASP A 325 -12.82 -17.64 9.65
CA ASP A 325 -14.17 -17.97 10.12
C ASP A 325 -14.75 -16.79 10.92
N MET A 326 -16.06 -16.57 10.78
CA MET A 326 -16.79 -15.52 11.48
C MET A 326 -16.90 -15.88 12.98
N THR A 327 -16.72 -14.88 13.83
CA THR A 327 -16.92 -14.99 15.28
C THR A 327 -18.20 -14.26 15.70
N ARG A 328 -18.65 -14.41 16.94
CA ARG A 328 -19.86 -13.75 17.47
C ARG A 328 -19.72 -12.22 17.47
N GLU A 329 -18.52 -11.74 17.70
CA GLU A 329 -18.16 -10.33 17.75
C GLU A 329 -18.28 -9.66 16.37
N ASP A 330 -18.18 -10.44 15.28
CA ASP A 330 -18.28 -9.95 13.91
C ASP A 330 -19.71 -9.69 13.45
N ILE A 331 -20.71 -10.27 14.11
CA ILE A 331 -22.12 -10.20 13.67
C ILE A 331 -22.59 -8.78 13.38
N PRO A 332 -22.33 -7.76 14.22
CA PRO A 332 -22.74 -6.38 13.91
C PRO A 332 -22.06 -5.85 12.64
N ALA A 333 -20.78 -6.13 12.45
CA ALA A 333 -20.02 -5.68 11.28
C ALA A 333 -20.50 -6.37 10.00
N VAL A 334 -20.75 -7.69 10.05
CA VAL A 334 -21.33 -8.47 8.93
C VAL A 334 -22.68 -7.91 8.52
N LEU A 335 -23.57 -7.60 9.48
CA LEU A 335 -24.87 -6.99 9.19
C LEU A 335 -24.72 -5.62 8.52
N ASN A 336 -23.75 -4.81 8.94
CA ASN A 336 -23.47 -3.51 8.32
C ASN A 336 -22.97 -3.67 6.88
N VAL A 337 -22.05 -4.60 6.63
CA VAL A 337 -21.56 -4.90 5.27
C VAL A 337 -22.68 -5.40 4.36
N MET A 338 -23.59 -6.24 4.87
CA MET A 338 -24.72 -6.79 4.10
C MET A 338 -25.84 -5.77 3.85
N LYS A 339 -26.01 -4.79 4.74
CA LYS A 339 -27.16 -3.85 4.72
C LYS A 339 -27.40 -3.17 3.36
N PRO A 340 -26.42 -2.57 2.67
CA PRO A 340 -26.65 -1.93 1.37
C PRO A 340 -27.21 -2.90 0.31
N PHE A 341 -26.82 -4.17 0.37
CA PHE A 341 -27.27 -5.20 -0.55
C PHE A 341 -28.67 -5.72 -0.19
N VAL A 342 -29.02 -5.71 1.08
CA VAL A 342 -30.38 -6.04 1.55
C VAL A 342 -31.34 -4.90 1.18
N ASP A 343 -30.97 -3.64 1.41
CA ASP A 343 -31.78 -2.46 1.11
C ASP A 343 -32.08 -2.35 -0.41
N THR A 344 -31.18 -2.85 -1.26
CA THR A 344 -31.34 -2.90 -2.73
C THR A 344 -31.98 -4.20 -3.24
N GLY A 345 -32.34 -5.13 -2.37
CA GLY A 345 -32.97 -6.41 -2.71
C GLY A 345 -32.03 -7.46 -3.33
N ILE A 346 -30.72 -7.21 -3.34
CA ILE A 346 -29.71 -8.15 -3.86
C ILE A 346 -29.54 -9.33 -2.91
N LEU A 347 -29.43 -9.07 -1.60
CA LEU A 347 -29.38 -10.10 -0.57
C LEU A 347 -30.68 -10.19 0.23
N LEU A 348 -30.95 -11.39 0.73
CA LEU A 348 -32.04 -11.60 1.70
C LEU A 348 -31.62 -11.03 3.06
N PRO A 349 -32.55 -10.41 3.81
CA PRO A 349 -32.30 -9.96 5.18
C PRO A 349 -31.79 -11.09 6.06
N ARG A 350 -30.82 -10.78 6.93
CA ARG A 350 -30.35 -11.65 7.99
C ARG A 350 -30.56 -10.99 9.34
N THR A 351 -31.00 -11.76 10.32
CA THR A 351 -31.11 -11.29 11.71
C THR A 351 -29.84 -11.69 12.49
N LYS A 352 -29.61 -11.02 13.62
CA LYS A 352 -28.53 -11.41 14.54
C LYS A 352 -28.63 -12.87 14.97
N GLN A 353 -29.86 -13.35 15.20
CA GLN A 353 -30.11 -14.73 15.61
C GLN A 353 -29.75 -15.71 14.50
N MET A 354 -30.16 -15.46 13.25
CA MET A 354 -29.81 -16.30 12.09
C MET A 354 -28.29 -16.43 11.92
N LEU A 355 -27.56 -15.29 11.98
CA LEU A 355 -26.10 -15.32 11.89
C LEU A 355 -25.44 -16.03 13.05
N HIS A 356 -26.04 -15.99 14.23
CA HIS A 356 -25.55 -16.73 15.39
C HIS A 356 -25.74 -18.25 15.23
N GLU A 357 -26.86 -18.67 14.69
CA GLU A 357 -27.18 -20.10 14.44
C GLU A 357 -26.34 -20.66 13.28
N GLU A 358 -26.05 -19.87 12.27
CA GLU A 358 -25.28 -20.26 11.09
C GLU A 358 -23.80 -19.81 11.16
N LEU A 359 -23.25 -19.50 12.34
CA LEU A 359 -21.94 -18.91 12.55
C LEU A 359 -20.82 -19.65 11.81
N SER A 360 -20.81 -20.98 11.88
CA SER A 360 -19.79 -21.86 11.27
C SER A 360 -19.84 -21.88 9.73
N ASN A 361 -20.93 -21.40 9.12
CA ASN A 361 -21.05 -21.34 7.67
C ASN A 361 -20.43 -20.08 7.09
N TYR A 362 -20.19 -19.04 7.91
CA TYR A 362 -19.73 -17.75 7.45
C TYR A 362 -18.23 -17.60 7.58
N ILE A 363 -17.65 -16.98 6.57
CA ILE A 363 -16.30 -16.45 6.57
C ILE A 363 -16.35 -14.92 6.44
N VAL A 364 -15.33 -14.26 6.94
CA VAL A 364 -15.14 -12.81 6.82
C VAL A 364 -13.78 -12.51 6.22
N TYR A 365 -13.71 -11.43 5.47
CA TYR A 365 -12.46 -10.82 5.06
C TYR A 365 -12.17 -9.66 6.00
N GLU A 366 -11.12 -9.79 6.76
CA GLU A 366 -10.68 -8.80 7.73
C GLU A 366 -9.53 -7.97 7.19
N ILE A 367 -9.67 -6.66 7.24
CA ILE A 367 -8.60 -5.70 6.97
C ILE A 367 -8.49 -4.82 8.21
N ASP A 368 -7.29 -4.71 8.76
CA ASP A 368 -7.02 -3.85 9.91
C ASP A 368 -7.93 -4.09 11.12
N GLY A 369 -8.30 -5.37 11.36
CA GLY A 369 -9.21 -5.74 12.45
C GLY A 369 -10.66 -5.34 12.21
N ALA A 370 -11.00 -4.82 11.03
CA ALA A 370 -12.37 -4.52 10.62
C ALA A 370 -12.84 -5.51 9.55
N VAL A 371 -14.07 -6.01 9.68
CA VAL A 371 -14.70 -6.86 8.68
C VAL A 371 -15.09 -5.99 7.49
N ARG A 372 -14.54 -6.29 6.31
CA ARG A 372 -14.79 -5.57 5.05
C ARG A 372 -15.57 -6.38 4.03
N ALA A 373 -15.65 -7.69 4.22
CA ALA A 373 -16.49 -8.53 3.40
C ALA A 373 -16.90 -9.79 4.15
N CYS A 374 -17.95 -10.44 3.69
CA CYS A 374 -18.41 -11.72 4.20
C CYS A 374 -18.97 -12.60 3.08
N ALA A 375 -18.97 -13.90 3.32
CA ALA A 375 -19.66 -14.89 2.49
C ALA A 375 -19.96 -16.13 3.33
N SER A 376 -20.88 -16.98 2.86
CA SER A 376 -21.21 -18.24 3.53
C SER A 376 -21.16 -19.44 2.60
N LEU A 377 -20.81 -20.59 3.18
CA LEU A 377 -20.88 -21.90 2.55
C LEU A 377 -21.82 -22.78 3.35
N LYS A 378 -22.97 -23.08 2.81
CA LYS A 378 -24.00 -23.92 3.47
C LYS A 378 -24.00 -25.32 2.88
N GLU A 379 -23.87 -26.32 3.73
CA GLU A 379 -23.91 -27.72 3.38
C GLU A 379 -25.32 -28.28 3.51
N TYR A 380 -25.76 -29.09 2.53
CA TYR A 380 -27.06 -29.77 2.49
C TYR A 380 -26.87 -31.28 2.65
N LYS A 381 -27.92 -31.97 3.14
CA LYS A 381 -27.88 -33.41 3.44
C LYS A 381 -27.58 -34.34 2.24
N ASP A 382 -27.84 -33.86 1.03
CA ASP A 382 -27.54 -34.56 -0.21
C ASP A 382 -26.09 -34.42 -0.68
N GLY A 383 -25.28 -33.68 0.07
CA GLY A 383 -23.86 -33.40 -0.20
C GLY A 383 -23.64 -32.24 -1.16
N GLN A 384 -24.69 -31.47 -1.52
CA GLN A 384 -24.55 -30.22 -2.25
C GLN A 384 -24.15 -29.07 -1.28
N MET A 385 -23.44 -28.07 -1.81
CA MET A 385 -23.06 -26.89 -1.03
C MET A 385 -23.45 -25.60 -1.76
N GLU A 386 -24.05 -24.66 -1.02
CA GLU A 386 -24.43 -23.34 -1.53
C GLU A 386 -23.47 -22.26 -1.07
N ILE A 387 -22.89 -21.50 -2.02
CA ILE A 387 -22.23 -20.23 -1.73
C ILE A 387 -23.29 -19.15 -1.70
N ALA A 388 -23.44 -18.46 -0.56
CA ALA A 388 -24.47 -17.44 -0.36
C ALA A 388 -23.93 -16.23 0.44
N GLY A 389 -24.71 -15.16 0.49
CA GLY A 389 -24.41 -14.01 1.34
C GLY A 389 -23.09 -13.31 1.03
N VAL A 390 -22.61 -13.39 -0.23
CA VAL A 390 -21.40 -12.68 -0.65
C VAL A 390 -21.68 -11.18 -0.64
N ALA A 391 -21.02 -10.47 0.24
CA ALA A 391 -21.09 -9.03 0.37
C ALA A 391 -19.72 -8.45 0.61
N VAL A 392 -19.39 -7.39 -0.11
CA VAL A 392 -18.14 -6.63 0.02
C VAL A 392 -18.50 -5.18 0.31
N ASP A 393 -17.86 -4.58 1.30
CA ASP A 393 -18.02 -3.15 1.58
C ASP A 393 -17.80 -2.36 0.29
N LYS A 394 -18.70 -1.41 -0.01
CA LYS A 394 -18.68 -0.65 -1.27
C LYS A 394 -17.34 -0.01 -1.54
N THR A 395 -16.67 0.43 -0.50
CA THR A 395 -15.33 1.03 -0.57
C THR A 395 -14.25 0.08 -1.10
N TYR A 396 -14.45 -1.23 -0.88
CA TYR A 396 -13.52 -2.29 -1.30
C TYR A 396 -14.04 -3.11 -2.49
N SER A 397 -15.14 -2.71 -3.14
CA SER A 397 -15.80 -3.49 -4.20
C SER A 397 -14.90 -3.76 -5.42
N HIS A 398 -13.90 -2.92 -5.67
CA HIS A 398 -12.97 -3.01 -6.81
C HIS A 398 -11.59 -3.56 -6.45
N THR A 399 -11.38 -4.01 -5.20
CA THR A 399 -10.07 -4.46 -4.70
C THR A 399 -9.85 -5.98 -4.83
N GLY A 400 -10.69 -6.69 -5.59
CA GLY A 400 -10.56 -8.15 -5.80
C GLY A 400 -10.93 -9.03 -4.59
N ILE A 401 -11.49 -8.46 -3.51
CA ILE A 401 -11.88 -9.24 -2.31
C ILE A 401 -13.00 -10.23 -2.60
N GLY A 402 -13.98 -9.84 -3.41
CA GLY A 402 -15.11 -10.71 -3.75
C GLY A 402 -14.66 -12.03 -4.42
N PRO A 403 -13.88 -11.98 -5.49
CA PRO A 403 -13.30 -13.19 -6.10
C PRO A 403 -12.53 -14.04 -5.08
N LYS A 404 -11.67 -13.46 -4.26
CA LYS A 404 -10.88 -14.18 -3.23
C LYS A 404 -11.75 -14.95 -2.24
N LEU A 405 -12.88 -14.36 -1.79
CA LEU A 405 -13.84 -15.03 -0.91
C LEU A 405 -14.50 -16.23 -1.61
N VAL A 406 -14.96 -16.05 -2.85
CA VAL A 406 -15.62 -17.12 -3.62
C VAL A 406 -14.65 -18.26 -3.90
N GLU A 407 -13.43 -17.96 -4.33
CA GLU A 407 -12.37 -18.96 -4.56
C GLU A 407 -12.04 -19.73 -3.28
N HIS A 408 -11.94 -19.05 -2.14
CA HIS A 408 -11.71 -19.69 -0.84
C HIS A 408 -12.85 -20.66 -0.49
N LEU A 409 -14.10 -20.26 -0.71
CA LEU A 409 -15.26 -21.12 -0.44
C LEU A 409 -15.33 -22.31 -1.41
N ILE A 410 -14.98 -22.11 -2.68
CA ILE A 410 -14.86 -23.22 -3.65
C ILE A 410 -13.82 -24.24 -3.19
N LYS A 411 -12.63 -23.75 -2.77
CA LYS A 411 -11.59 -24.63 -2.23
C LYS A 411 -12.07 -25.38 -1.00
N ARG A 412 -12.70 -24.70 -0.04
CA ARG A 412 -13.28 -25.31 1.17
C ARG A 412 -14.36 -26.34 0.86
N ALA A 413 -15.19 -26.06 -0.16
CA ALA A 413 -16.22 -27.02 -0.60
C ALA A 413 -15.59 -28.28 -1.25
N LYS A 414 -14.54 -28.12 -2.04
CA LYS A 414 -13.77 -29.25 -2.61
C LYS A 414 -13.10 -30.08 -1.54
N GLU A 415 -12.48 -29.45 -0.53
CA GLU A 415 -11.87 -30.15 0.62
C GLU A 415 -12.90 -30.94 1.44
N LYS A 416 -14.14 -30.48 1.49
CA LYS A 416 -15.28 -31.19 2.10
C LYS A 416 -15.96 -32.21 1.17
N HIS A 417 -15.39 -32.46 -0.01
CA HIS A 417 -15.93 -33.41 -1.01
C HIS A 417 -17.36 -33.10 -1.45
N ALA A 418 -17.67 -31.80 -1.64
CA ALA A 418 -18.98 -31.37 -2.17
C ALA A 418 -19.30 -32.07 -3.48
N LYS A 419 -20.47 -32.71 -3.57
CA LYS A 419 -20.95 -33.32 -4.81
C LYS A 419 -21.26 -32.30 -5.89
N LYS A 420 -21.71 -31.13 -5.48
CA LYS A 420 -22.07 -29.99 -6.35
C LYS A 420 -21.93 -28.68 -5.56
N ILE A 421 -21.35 -27.67 -6.17
CA ILE A 421 -21.26 -26.32 -5.61
C ILE A 421 -22.20 -25.45 -6.44
N PHE A 422 -23.12 -24.74 -5.80
CA PHE A 422 -24.08 -23.87 -6.48
C PHE A 422 -24.28 -22.54 -5.73
N LEU A 423 -24.89 -21.61 -6.40
CA LEU A 423 -25.35 -20.34 -5.82
C LEU A 423 -26.63 -19.86 -6.49
N LEU A 424 -27.32 -18.94 -5.82
CA LEU A 424 -28.46 -18.23 -6.37
C LEU A 424 -28.20 -16.73 -6.41
N THR A 425 -28.41 -16.12 -7.56
CA THR A 425 -28.22 -14.66 -7.74
C THR A 425 -29.38 -14.04 -8.50
N THR A 426 -29.68 -12.77 -8.20
CA THR A 426 -30.69 -11.99 -8.92
C THR A 426 -30.12 -11.05 -9.97
N ARG A 427 -28.90 -10.54 -9.76
CA ARG A 427 -28.32 -9.45 -10.58
C ARG A 427 -26.87 -9.66 -11.05
N THR A 428 -26.13 -10.56 -10.44
CA THR A 428 -24.68 -10.70 -10.63
C THR A 428 -24.29 -11.99 -11.30
N ALA A 429 -25.14 -12.54 -12.19
CA ALA A 429 -24.86 -13.81 -12.87
C ALA A 429 -23.54 -13.74 -13.66
N ASP A 430 -23.39 -12.72 -14.51
CA ASP A 430 -22.21 -12.52 -15.36
C ASP A 430 -20.90 -12.46 -14.56
N TRP A 431 -20.94 -11.82 -13.36
CA TRP A 431 -19.79 -11.77 -12.48
C TRP A 431 -19.38 -13.16 -11.95
N PHE A 432 -20.35 -13.99 -11.58
CA PHE A 432 -20.07 -15.37 -11.16
C PHE A 432 -19.65 -16.26 -12.33
N GLU A 433 -20.17 -16.02 -13.53
CA GLU A 433 -19.75 -16.74 -14.75
C GLU A 433 -18.26 -16.51 -15.03
N ASN A 434 -17.75 -15.30 -14.83
CA ASN A 434 -16.31 -15.00 -14.92
C ASN A 434 -15.46 -15.75 -13.86
N LEU A 435 -16.07 -16.20 -12.77
CA LEU A 435 -15.43 -17.03 -11.74
C LEU A 435 -15.56 -18.54 -12.01
N GLY A 436 -16.13 -18.93 -13.15
CA GLY A 436 -16.25 -20.31 -13.58
C GLY A 436 -17.54 -21.01 -13.19
N PHE A 437 -18.58 -20.24 -12.86
CA PHE A 437 -19.93 -20.77 -12.71
C PHE A 437 -20.65 -20.78 -14.06
N ILE A 438 -21.57 -21.74 -14.23
CA ILE A 438 -22.41 -21.86 -15.41
C ILE A 438 -23.90 -21.87 -15.02
N PRO A 439 -24.79 -21.41 -15.89
CA PRO A 439 -26.24 -21.48 -15.65
C PRO A 439 -26.71 -22.90 -15.34
N GLY A 440 -27.64 -23.01 -14.40
CA GLY A 440 -28.25 -24.27 -13.97
C GLY A 440 -29.75 -24.18 -13.78
N ASP A 441 -30.37 -25.32 -13.45
CA ASP A 441 -31.80 -25.43 -13.24
C ASP A 441 -32.12 -25.52 -11.73
N ILE A 442 -33.26 -24.91 -11.33
CA ILE A 442 -33.76 -24.96 -9.96
C ILE A 442 -34.08 -26.40 -9.52
N ASN A 443 -34.42 -27.28 -10.47
CA ASN A 443 -34.73 -28.66 -10.18
C ASN A 443 -33.53 -29.49 -9.74
N ASP A 444 -32.30 -29.00 -10.00
CA ASP A 444 -31.06 -29.70 -9.72
C ASP A 444 -30.44 -29.32 -8.37
N ILE A 445 -30.97 -28.35 -7.62
CA ILE A 445 -30.49 -28.00 -6.29
C ILE A 445 -31.15 -28.86 -5.21
N SER A 446 -30.59 -28.80 -3.99
CA SER A 446 -31.11 -29.53 -2.84
C SER A 446 -32.58 -29.24 -2.56
N GLU A 447 -33.38 -30.28 -2.27
CA GLU A 447 -34.82 -30.17 -1.94
C GLU A 447 -35.08 -29.25 -0.74
N GLU A 448 -34.17 -29.21 0.23
CA GLU A 448 -34.26 -28.27 1.35
C GLU A 448 -34.18 -26.83 0.87
N ARG A 449 -33.36 -26.54 -0.13
CA ARG A 449 -33.17 -25.19 -0.69
C ARG A 449 -34.32 -24.80 -1.62
N LYS A 450 -34.86 -25.73 -2.41
CA LYS A 450 -36.03 -25.50 -3.27
C LYS A 450 -37.23 -24.98 -2.49
N LYS A 451 -37.49 -25.50 -1.28
CA LYS A 451 -38.60 -25.07 -0.41
C LYS A 451 -38.51 -23.58 -0.04
N LEU A 452 -37.33 -23.00 -0.09
CA LEU A 452 -37.10 -21.58 0.24
C LEU A 452 -37.00 -20.68 -1.00
N TRP A 453 -37.05 -21.27 -2.19
CA TRP A 453 -37.03 -20.51 -3.44
C TRP A 453 -38.42 -20.06 -3.82
N THR A 454 -38.53 -18.82 -4.30
CA THR A 454 -39.82 -18.25 -4.75
C THR A 454 -39.65 -17.67 -6.16
N PRO A 455 -40.61 -17.93 -7.07
CA PRO A 455 -40.57 -17.41 -8.45
C PRO A 455 -40.58 -15.87 -8.49
N GLU A 456 -41.21 -15.21 -7.54
CA GLU A 456 -41.34 -13.74 -7.45
C GLU A 456 -39.97 -13.07 -7.31
N ARG A 457 -39.00 -13.74 -6.67
CA ARG A 457 -37.64 -13.25 -6.53
C ARG A 457 -36.83 -13.39 -7.82
N GLY A 458 -37.15 -14.34 -8.69
CA GLY A 458 -36.48 -14.55 -9.98
C GLY A 458 -34.98 -14.87 -9.89
N SER A 459 -34.55 -15.51 -8.81
CA SER A 459 -33.13 -15.87 -8.64
C SER A 459 -32.73 -16.94 -9.65
N LYS A 460 -31.64 -16.67 -10.40
CA LYS A 460 -30.96 -17.60 -11.29
C LYS A 460 -30.10 -18.57 -10.47
N VAL A 461 -30.09 -19.83 -10.85
CA VAL A 461 -29.18 -20.86 -10.29
C VAL A 461 -27.94 -20.95 -11.14
N LEU A 462 -26.78 -20.97 -10.51
CA LEU A 462 -25.50 -21.18 -11.16
C LEU A 462 -24.72 -22.28 -10.44
N TYR A 463 -23.99 -23.10 -11.22
CA TYR A 463 -23.15 -24.19 -10.73
C TYR A 463 -21.69 -23.94 -11.05
N TYR A 464 -20.81 -24.30 -10.13
CA TYR A 464 -19.37 -24.28 -10.40
C TYR A 464 -18.95 -25.45 -11.29
N SER A 465 -18.34 -25.16 -12.45
CA SER A 465 -18.00 -26.17 -13.46
C SER A 465 -16.50 -26.36 -13.74
N LYS A 466 -15.63 -25.51 -13.16
CA LYS A 466 -14.18 -25.70 -13.33
C LYS A 466 -13.71 -26.90 -12.51
N HIS A 467 -13.16 -27.91 -13.20
CA HIS A 467 -12.52 -29.09 -12.61
C HIS A 467 -11.22 -28.77 -11.89
#